data_8bb250daf38de738b92ee789ed1ac8af
#
_entry.id   8bb250daf38de738b92ee789ed1ac8af
#
_cell.length_a   1.000
_cell.length_b   1.000
_cell.length_c   1.000
_cell.angle_alpha   90.00
_cell.angle_beta   90.00
_cell.angle_gamma   90.00
#
_symmetry.space_group_name_H-M   'P 1'
#
loop_
_entity.id
_entity.type
_entity.pdbx_description
1 polymer ?
#
loop_
_entity_poly.entity_id
_entity_poly.type
_entity_poly.pdbx_seq_one_letter_code
_entity_poly.pdbx_strand_id
1 'polypeptide(L)'
;DRHVPAKQVTPLPPAPSKKPAAKPGAGKFPVRTCIVLGMVLIICILALGIARGNLNRLHKERENAAAEYQRQVERHTVAYRNEIEKYAAENGIHPAYVAAIILRESSYDPKATSSVGARGLMQVMESTFEFVRKKLGEDNTTFADMYDPTTNIRYGCWYLGYLSRMFNGDPIKIACAYHAGPNNVKLWIMNYTADGQTLTLDEIPKDDSRYYAGKVVNAYDIYYQHYYPDAS
;
A
#
# COMPACT_ATOMS: atom_id res chain seq x y z
N ASP A 1 35.66 -65.92 74.79
CA ASP A 1 35.95 -66.65 73.59
C ASP A 1 34.66 -67.20 73.00
N ARG A 2 34.11 -66.49 71.94
CA ARG A 2 33.02 -67.04 71.19
C ARG A 2 33.42 -66.97 69.70
N HIS A 3 33.69 -68.15 69.18
CA HIS A 3 33.93 -68.42 67.77
C HIS A 3 32.64 -68.18 66.98
N VAL A 4 32.70 -67.31 65.99
CA VAL A 4 31.63 -67.08 65.02
C VAL A 4 32.08 -67.78 63.73
N PRO A 5 31.30 -68.69 63.20
CA PRO A 5 31.67 -69.39 61.93
C PRO A 5 31.48 -68.49 60.74
N ALA A 6 32.46 -68.55 59.82
CA ALA A 6 32.46 -67.86 58.52
C ALA A 6 31.31 -68.29 57.66
N LYS A 7 30.50 -67.35 57.11
CA LYS A 7 29.50 -67.62 56.10
C LYS A 7 30.17 -67.89 54.78
N GLN A 8 29.89 -69.09 54.20
CA GLN A 8 30.24 -69.42 52.85
C GLN A 8 29.51 -68.55 51.84
N VAL A 9 30.27 -67.84 51.02
CA VAL A 9 29.74 -67.00 49.93
C VAL A 9 29.60 -67.93 48.72
N THR A 10 28.36 -68.15 48.30
CA THR A 10 28.06 -68.85 47.05
C THR A 10 28.36 -67.92 45.86
N PRO A 11 29.03 -68.36 44.83
CA PRO A 11 29.32 -67.56 43.65
C PRO A 11 28.03 -67.25 42.86
N LEU A 12 27.89 -65.97 42.45
CA LEU A 12 26.80 -65.56 41.58
C LEU A 12 26.85 -66.25 40.22
N PRO A 13 25.69 -66.58 39.62
CA PRO A 13 25.63 -67.16 38.29
C PRO A 13 26.12 -66.16 37.25
N PRO A 14 26.74 -66.59 36.16
CA PRO A 14 27.25 -65.70 35.11
C PRO A 14 26.10 -64.88 34.45
N ALA A 15 26.33 -63.60 34.22
CA ALA A 15 25.39 -62.74 33.54
C ALA A 15 25.03 -63.25 32.15
N PRO A 16 23.75 -63.11 31.70
CA PRO A 16 23.35 -63.56 30.37
C PRO A 16 24.09 -62.76 29.31
N SER A 17 24.71 -63.52 28.35
CA SER A 17 25.38 -62.92 27.19
C SER A 17 24.38 -62.11 26.36
N LYS A 18 24.62 -60.79 26.23
CA LYS A 18 23.86 -59.94 25.32
C LYS A 18 24.08 -60.47 23.90
N LYS A 19 23.02 -60.97 23.27
CA LYS A 19 23.01 -61.21 21.81
C LYS A 19 23.27 -59.86 21.12
N PRO A 20 24.15 -59.81 20.09
CA PRO A 20 24.36 -58.57 19.34
C PRO A 20 23.03 -58.12 18.71
N ALA A 21 22.65 -56.87 18.90
CA ALA A 21 21.48 -56.27 18.28
C ALA A 21 21.61 -56.36 16.76
N ALA A 22 20.61 -56.91 16.11
CA ALA A 22 20.55 -56.98 14.67
C ALA A 22 20.65 -55.57 14.10
N LYS A 23 21.62 -55.29 13.25
CA LYS A 23 21.71 -54.04 12.49
C LYS A 23 20.41 -53.83 11.74
N PRO A 24 19.77 -52.64 11.79
CA PRO A 24 18.58 -52.39 11.00
C PRO A 24 18.94 -52.59 9.53
N GLY A 25 18.27 -53.54 8.90
CA GLY A 25 18.45 -53.86 7.49
C GLY A 25 18.14 -52.59 6.69
N ALA A 26 19.11 -52.10 5.93
CA ALA A 26 18.89 -51.03 4.97
C ALA A 26 17.84 -51.52 3.97
N GLY A 27 16.59 -51.15 4.18
CA GLY A 27 15.49 -51.44 3.26
C GLY A 27 15.85 -50.87 1.89
N LYS A 28 16.09 -51.75 0.91
CA LYS A 28 16.30 -51.30 -0.47
C LYS A 28 14.98 -50.74 -0.97
N PHE A 29 14.87 -49.42 -1.06
CA PHE A 29 13.76 -48.78 -1.73
C PHE A 29 13.70 -49.29 -3.18
N PRO A 30 12.52 -49.63 -3.69
CA PRO A 30 12.40 -50.09 -5.07
C PRO A 30 12.89 -49.00 -6.02
N VAL A 31 13.73 -49.34 -6.97
CA VAL A 31 14.38 -48.38 -7.91
C VAL A 31 13.36 -47.44 -8.57
N ARG A 32 12.15 -47.93 -8.85
CA ARG A 32 11.03 -47.12 -9.39
C ARG A 32 10.64 -45.99 -8.46
N THR A 33 10.58 -46.19 -7.16
CA THR A 33 10.25 -45.16 -6.16
C THR A 33 11.35 -44.10 -6.10
N CYS A 34 12.62 -44.48 -6.19
CA CYS A 34 13.73 -43.52 -6.22
C CYS A 34 13.71 -42.64 -7.49
N ILE A 35 13.37 -43.23 -8.64
CA ILE A 35 13.23 -42.47 -9.90
C ILE A 35 12.09 -41.45 -9.82
N VAL A 36 10.92 -41.86 -9.32
CA VAL A 36 9.75 -40.95 -9.17
C VAL A 36 10.08 -39.82 -8.20
N LEU A 37 10.67 -40.08 -7.05
CA LEU A 37 11.09 -39.08 -6.09
C LEU A 37 12.13 -38.09 -6.69
N GLY A 38 13.07 -38.62 -7.47
CA GLY A 38 14.05 -37.81 -8.19
C GLY A 38 13.41 -36.87 -9.21
N MET A 39 12.43 -37.34 -10.00
CA MET A 39 11.69 -36.52 -10.95
C MET A 39 10.85 -35.42 -10.23
N VAL A 40 10.16 -35.76 -9.15
CA VAL A 40 9.40 -34.79 -8.34
C VAL A 40 10.33 -33.70 -7.80
N LEU A 41 11.49 -34.10 -7.27
CA LEU A 41 12.47 -33.11 -6.76
C LEU A 41 12.96 -32.17 -7.86
N ILE A 42 13.25 -32.68 -9.04
CA ILE A 42 13.67 -31.84 -10.19
C ILE A 42 12.55 -30.87 -10.58
N ILE A 43 11.29 -31.33 -10.66
CA ILE A 43 10.15 -30.47 -10.97
C ILE A 43 9.98 -29.36 -9.91
N CYS A 44 10.11 -29.71 -8.62
CA CYS A 44 10.06 -28.74 -7.53
C CYS A 44 11.18 -27.69 -7.63
N ILE A 45 12.42 -28.11 -7.93
CA ILE A 45 13.54 -27.18 -8.10
C ILE A 45 13.30 -26.23 -9.29
N LEU A 46 12.82 -26.77 -10.41
CA LEU A 46 12.47 -25.94 -11.58
C LEU A 46 11.35 -24.95 -11.28
N ALA A 47 10.28 -25.41 -10.60
CA ALA A 47 9.16 -24.57 -10.19
C ALA A 47 9.62 -23.45 -9.23
N LEU A 48 10.46 -23.75 -8.25
CA LEU A 48 11.06 -22.77 -7.35
C LEU A 48 11.95 -21.77 -8.09
N GLY A 49 12.73 -22.24 -9.07
CA GLY A 49 13.55 -21.37 -9.93
C GLY A 49 12.71 -20.38 -10.73
N ILE A 50 11.61 -20.85 -11.35
CA ILE A 50 10.67 -20.01 -12.10
C ILE A 50 9.97 -19.02 -11.16
N ALA A 51 9.49 -19.47 -10.01
CA ALA A 51 8.84 -18.60 -9.02
C ALA A 51 9.78 -17.51 -8.52
N ARG A 52 11.05 -17.85 -8.23
CA ARG A 52 12.07 -16.89 -7.82
C ARG A 52 12.39 -15.89 -8.94
N GLY A 53 12.48 -16.35 -10.20
CA GLY A 53 12.67 -15.49 -11.37
C GLY A 53 11.52 -14.49 -11.54
N ASN A 54 10.29 -14.95 -11.45
CA ASN A 54 9.10 -14.10 -11.51
C ASN A 54 9.06 -13.08 -10.37
N LEU A 55 9.39 -13.49 -9.15
CA LEU A 55 9.45 -12.60 -7.99
C LEU A 55 10.50 -11.50 -8.18
N ASN A 56 11.70 -11.87 -8.62
CA ASN A 56 12.77 -10.91 -8.90
C ASN A 56 12.39 -9.91 -10.01
N ARG A 57 11.69 -10.40 -11.05
CA ARG A 57 11.18 -9.52 -12.12
C ARG A 57 10.18 -8.50 -11.58
N LEU A 58 9.20 -8.96 -10.77
CA LEU A 58 8.21 -8.08 -10.15
C LEU A 58 8.84 -7.06 -9.20
N HIS A 59 9.85 -7.45 -8.43
CA HIS A 59 10.60 -6.52 -7.58
C HIS A 59 11.29 -5.45 -8.43
N LYS A 60 11.99 -5.85 -9.49
CA LYS A 60 12.68 -4.90 -10.37
C LYS A 60 11.72 -3.94 -11.10
N GLU A 61 10.56 -4.44 -11.53
CA GLU A 61 9.52 -3.61 -12.14
C GLU A 61 8.96 -2.58 -11.14
N ARG A 62 8.75 -2.98 -9.88
CA ARG A 62 8.32 -2.07 -8.79
C ARG A 62 9.39 -1.02 -8.48
N GLU A 63 10.65 -1.43 -8.34
CA GLU A 63 11.77 -0.51 -8.10
C GLU A 63 11.93 0.50 -9.25
N ASN A 64 11.84 0.05 -10.49
CA ASN A 64 11.91 0.94 -11.66
C ASN A 64 10.73 1.93 -11.70
N ALA A 65 9.53 1.46 -11.43
CA ALA A 65 8.34 2.31 -11.39
C ALA A 65 8.42 3.35 -10.24
N ALA A 66 8.90 2.94 -9.08
CA ALA A 66 9.13 3.85 -7.95
C ALA A 66 10.20 4.88 -8.26
N ALA A 67 11.34 4.47 -8.85
CA ALA A 67 12.41 5.37 -9.23
C ALA A 67 12.01 6.36 -10.34
N GLU A 68 11.18 5.93 -11.29
CA GLU A 68 10.66 6.83 -12.33
C GLU A 68 9.67 7.83 -11.75
N TYR A 69 8.80 7.38 -10.85
CA TYR A 69 7.86 8.24 -10.15
C TYR A 69 8.59 9.25 -9.25
N GLN A 70 9.62 8.82 -8.52
CA GLN A 70 10.45 9.71 -7.71
C GLN A 70 11.15 10.76 -8.58
N ARG A 71 11.71 10.38 -9.74
CA ARG A 71 12.24 11.34 -10.73
C ARG A 71 11.20 12.31 -11.25
N GLN A 72 9.95 11.88 -11.39
CA GLN A 72 8.85 12.75 -11.79
C GLN A 72 8.52 13.78 -10.70
N VAL A 73 8.49 13.37 -9.43
CA VAL A 73 8.29 14.28 -8.28
C VAL A 73 9.47 15.24 -8.13
N GLU A 74 10.72 14.76 -8.20
CA GLU A 74 11.94 15.59 -8.10
C GLU A 74 12.05 16.64 -9.23
N ARG A 75 11.52 16.36 -10.41
CA ARG A 75 11.44 17.33 -11.53
C ARG A 75 10.39 18.42 -11.30
N HIS A 76 9.40 18.17 -10.45
CA HIS A 76 8.38 19.13 -10.10
C HIS A 76 8.77 19.75 -8.74
N THR A 77 9.60 20.80 -8.77
CA THR A 77 9.69 21.73 -7.63
C THR A 77 8.27 22.05 -7.19
N VAL A 78 7.99 21.98 -5.88
CA VAL A 78 6.67 22.30 -5.34
C VAL A 78 6.37 23.78 -5.63
N ALA A 79 5.81 24.03 -6.80
CA ALA A 79 5.28 25.35 -7.14
C ALA A 79 4.09 25.66 -6.22
N TYR A 80 3.84 26.92 -5.95
CA TYR A 80 2.73 27.39 -5.09
C TYR A 80 2.81 26.87 -3.64
N ARG A 81 4.03 26.69 -3.13
CA ARG A 81 4.26 26.12 -1.79
C ARG A 81 3.54 26.88 -0.68
N ASN A 82 3.60 28.21 -0.73
CA ASN A 82 2.96 29.07 0.29
C ASN A 82 1.44 28.92 0.29
N GLU A 83 0.82 28.85 -0.88
CA GLU A 83 -0.62 28.65 -1.04
C GLU A 83 -1.04 27.24 -0.56
N ILE A 84 -0.26 26.24 -0.93
CA ILE A 84 -0.48 24.86 -0.50
C ILE A 84 -0.42 24.76 1.02
N GLU A 85 0.65 25.24 1.66
CA GLU A 85 0.83 25.19 3.13
C GLU A 85 -0.29 25.96 3.84
N LYS A 86 -0.61 27.17 3.37
CA LYS A 86 -1.68 27.99 3.95
C LYS A 86 -3.03 27.28 3.92
N TYR A 87 -3.49 26.92 2.73
CA TYR A 87 -4.84 26.38 2.58
C TYR A 87 -4.97 24.93 3.04
N ALA A 88 -3.90 24.16 3.05
CA ALA A 88 -3.84 22.84 3.69
C ALA A 88 -4.06 22.99 5.20
N ALA A 89 -3.32 23.87 5.87
CA ALA A 89 -3.47 24.13 7.30
C ALA A 89 -4.88 24.62 7.67
N GLU A 90 -5.44 25.57 6.91
CA GLU A 90 -6.80 26.08 7.13
C GLU A 90 -7.89 24.98 7.06
N ASN A 91 -7.64 23.90 6.33
CA ASN A 91 -8.60 22.82 6.12
C ASN A 91 -8.25 21.49 6.82
N GLY A 92 -7.16 21.48 7.61
CA GLY A 92 -6.71 20.29 8.35
C GLY A 92 -6.26 19.16 7.43
N ILE A 93 -5.60 19.50 6.32
CA ILE A 93 -5.01 18.56 5.36
C ILE A 93 -3.49 18.72 5.39
N HIS A 94 -2.77 17.60 5.32
CA HIS A 94 -1.32 17.66 5.20
C HIS A 94 -0.91 18.27 3.85
N PRO A 95 0.02 19.25 3.79
CA PRO A 95 0.40 19.92 2.53
C PRO A 95 0.99 18.98 1.48
N ALA A 96 1.69 17.93 1.89
CA ALA A 96 2.16 16.87 0.98
C ALA A 96 1.01 16.19 0.24
N TYR A 97 -0.16 16.02 0.88
CA TYR A 97 -1.32 15.42 0.24
C TYR A 97 -1.92 16.34 -0.84
N VAL A 98 -1.99 17.64 -0.58
CA VAL A 98 -2.40 18.64 -1.57
C VAL A 98 -1.45 18.65 -2.77
N ALA A 99 -0.13 18.65 -2.51
CA ALA A 99 0.89 18.57 -3.55
C ALA A 99 0.76 17.31 -4.42
N ALA A 100 0.46 16.16 -3.79
CA ALA A 100 0.21 14.89 -4.49
C ALA A 100 -1.03 14.95 -5.41
N ILE A 101 -2.11 15.57 -4.94
CA ILE A 101 -3.31 15.79 -5.76
C ILE A 101 -2.99 16.71 -6.95
N ILE A 102 -2.32 17.85 -6.74
CA ILE A 102 -1.95 18.78 -7.82
C ILE A 102 -1.07 18.09 -8.86
N LEU A 103 -0.08 17.32 -8.43
CA LEU A 103 0.76 16.54 -9.34
C LEU A 103 -0.08 15.58 -10.20
N ARG A 104 -1.00 14.88 -9.57
CA ARG A 104 -1.82 13.87 -10.26
C ARG A 104 -2.84 14.48 -11.21
N GLU A 105 -3.43 15.62 -10.84
CA GLU A 105 -4.50 16.26 -11.59
C GLU A 105 -4.01 17.05 -12.81
N SER A 106 -2.95 17.85 -12.63
CA SER A 106 -2.51 18.78 -13.68
C SER A 106 -1.00 18.76 -13.95
N SER A 107 -0.22 18.01 -13.18
CA SER A 107 1.25 18.15 -13.17
C SER A 107 1.69 19.61 -12.95
N TYR A 108 0.99 20.33 -12.06
CA TYR A 108 1.20 21.76 -11.75
C TYR A 108 0.90 22.73 -12.89
N ASP A 109 0.11 22.36 -13.89
CA ASP A 109 -0.37 23.30 -14.91
C ASP A 109 -1.63 24.04 -14.45
N PRO A 110 -1.53 25.37 -14.15
CA PRO A 110 -2.69 26.16 -13.68
C PRO A 110 -3.73 26.40 -14.79
N LYS A 111 -3.38 26.15 -16.06
CA LYS A 111 -4.29 26.33 -17.20
C LYS A 111 -4.87 25.02 -17.71
N ALA A 112 -4.58 23.90 -17.03
CA ALA A 112 -5.09 22.60 -17.40
C ALA A 112 -6.62 22.58 -17.47
N THR A 113 -7.15 21.97 -18.53
CA THR A 113 -8.59 21.74 -18.71
C THR A 113 -8.78 20.31 -19.18
N SER A 114 -9.57 19.52 -18.45
CA SER A 114 -9.87 18.16 -18.87
C SER A 114 -10.95 18.12 -19.95
N SER A 115 -11.11 16.96 -20.59
CA SER A 115 -12.16 16.71 -21.59
C SER A 115 -13.58 16.84 -21.02
N VAL A 116 -13.73 16.72 -19.71
CA VAL A 116 -15.01 16.87 -18.98
C VAL A 116 -15.15 18.25 -18.32
N GLY A 117 -14.24 19.19 -18.58
CA GLY A 117 -14.32 20.58 -18.15
C GLY A 117 -13.77 20.86 -16.76
N ALA A 118 -13.06 19.95 -16.11
CA ALA A 118 -12.33 20.24 -14.87
C ALA A 118 -11.22 21.24 -15.13
N ARG A 119 -10.93 22.16 -14.17
CA ARG A 119 -10.04 23.32 -14.38
C ARG A 119 -8.94 23.45 -13.34
N GLY A 120 -7.78 23.90 -13.81
CA GLY A 120 -6.65 24.38 -13.03
C GLY A 120 -5.87 23.29 -12.31
N LEU A 121 -5.07 23.72 -11.34
CA LEU A 121 -4.08 22.87 -10.64
C LEU A 121 -4.69 21.61 -10.03
N MET A 122 -5.83 21.70 -9.39
CA MET A 122 -6.51 20.61 -8.70
C MET A 122 -7.69 20.05 -9.49
N GLN A 123 -7.83 20.42 -10.78
CA GLN A 123 -8.88 19.95 -11.70
C GLN A 123 -10.28 19.99 -11.06
N VAL A 124 -10.64 21.17 -10.55
CA VAL A 124 -11.93 21.37 -9.91
C VAL A 124 -13.03 21.33 -10.95
N MET A 125 -14.01 20.45 -10.76
CA MET A 125 -15.22 20.38 -11.58
C MET A 125 -16.18 21.52 -11.26
N GLU A 126 -16.98 21.98 -12.22
CA GLU A 126 -17.95 23.05 -12.02
C GLU A 126 -18.95 22.74 -10.88
N SER A 127 -19.43 21.52 -10.79
CA SER A 127 -20.31 21.08 -9.69
C SER A 127 -19.64 21.15 -8.32
N THR A 128 -18.35 20.82 -8.24
CA THR A 128 -17.56 20.93 -7.01
C THR A 128 -17.33 22.40 -6.68
N PHE A 129 -16.98 23.23 -7.66
CA PHE A 129 -16.84 24.67 -7.50
C PHE A 129 -18.13 25.30 -6.92
N GLU A 130 -19.29 25.03 -7.51
CA GLU A 130 -20.57 25.56 -7.03
C GLU A 130 -20.91 25.11 -5.61
N PHE A 131 -20.61 23.83 -5.30
CA PHE A 131 -20.79 23.31 -3.95
C PHE A 131 -19.91 24.07 -2.94
N VAL A 132 -18.62 24.23 -3.23
CA VAL A 132 -17.67 24.93 -2.34
C VAL A 132 -18.02 26.41 -2.23
N ARG A 133 -18.27 27.09 -3.35
CA ARG A 133 -18.65 28.49 -3.42
C ARG A 133 -19.85 28.81 -2.51
N LYS A 134 -20.90 27.99 -2.61
CA LYS A 134 -22.09 28.11 -1.76
C LYS A 134 -21.77 27.89 -0.28
N LYS A 135 -20.84 26.99 0.06
CA LYS A 135 -20.44 26.73 1.45
C LYS A 135 -19.58 27.85 2.03
N LEU A 136 -18.79 28.53 1.19
CA LEU A 136 -17.98 29.68 1.56
C LEU A 136 -18.77 31.01 1.57
N GLY A 137 -19.96 31.05 0.96
CA GLY A 137 -20.75 32.29 0.84
C GLY A 137 -20.15 33.31 -0.15
N GLU A 138 -19.47 32.83 -1.19
CA GLU A 138 -18.70 33.64 -2.14
C GLU A 138 -19.44 33.87 -3.46
N ASP A 139 -20.33 34.83 -3.51
CA ASP A 139 -21.17 35.06 -4.70
C ASP A 139 -20.42 35.71 -5.88
N ASN A 140 -19.28 36.36 -5.63
CA ASN A 140 -18.51 37.07 -6.67
C ASN A 140 -17.45 36.19 -7.37
N THR A 141 -17.19 35.02 -6.88
CA THR A 141 -16.23 34.06 -7.52
C THR A 141 -16.94 33.30 -8.62
N THR A 142 -16.29 33.19 -9.77
CA THR A 142 -16.82 32.48 -10.96
C THR A 142 -16.01 31.22 -11.24
N PHE A 143 -16.58 30.32 -12.02
CA PHE A 143 -15.85 29.09 -12.40
C PHE A 143 -14.61 29.38 -13.27
N ALA A 144 -14.54 30.55 -13.94
CA ALA A 144 -13.34 31.00 -14.65
C ALA A 144 -12.14 31.23 -13.72
N ASP A 145 -12.40 31.62 -12.47
CA ASP A 145 -11.36 31.85 -11.47
C ASP A 145 -10.65 30.57 -11.03
N MET A 146 -11.14 29.39 -11.45
CA MET A 146 -10.42 28.11 -11.26
C MET A 146 -9.12 27.99 -12.07
N TYR A 147 -8.82 28.94 -12.96
CA TYR A 147 -7.50 29.08 -13.58
C TYR A 147 -6.53 29.98 -12.80
N ASP A 148 -6.99 30.66 -11.76
CA ASP A 148 -6.13 31.33 -10.80
C ASP A 148 -5.60 30.33 -9.77
N PRO A 149 -4.26 30.18 -9.63
CA PRO A 149 -3.66 29.18 -8.75
C PRO A 149 -4.13 29.27 -7.30
N THR A 150 -4.19 30.49 -6.76
CA THR A 150 -4.56 30.72 -5.36
C THR A 150 -6.00 30.31 -5.10
N THR A 151 -6.91 30.73 -5.97
CA THR A 151 -8.34 30.39 -5.87
C THR A 151 -8.56 28.89 -6.05
N ASN A 152 -7.89 28.28 -7.02
CA ASN A 152 -7.99 26.84 -7.30
C ASN A 152 -7.54 25.99 -6.11
N ILE A 153 -6.34 26.28 -5.54
CA ILE A 153 -5.80 25.58 -4.37
C ILE A 153 -6.73 25.79 -3.16
N ARG A 154 -7.24 26.99 -2.93
CA ARG A 154 -8.16 27.29 -1.83
C ARG A 154 -9.44 26.44 -1.91
N TYR A 155 -10.08 26.41 -3.08
CA TYR A 155 -11.30 25.63 -3.30
C TYR A 155 -11.03 24.12 -3.22
N GLY A 156 -9.94 23.65 -3.84
CA GLY A 156 -9.54 22.24 -3.80
C GLY A 156 -9.21 21.77 -2.38
N CYS A 157 -8.46 22.56 -1.60
CA CYS A 157 -8.15 22.27 -0.20
C CYS A 157 -9.41 22.24 0.68
N TRP A 158 -10.34 23.17 0.47
CA TRP A 158 -11.61 23.15 1.18
C TRP A 158 -12.36 21.83 0.92
N TYR A 159 -12.43 21.41 -0.35
CA TYR A 159 -13.09 20.16 -0.72
C TYR A 159 -12.37 18.93 -0.16
N LEU A 160 -11.04 18.91 -0.18
CA LEU A 160 -10.25 17.85 0.48
C LEU A 160 -10.52 17.80 1.98
N GLY A 161 -10.59 18.94 2.68
CA GLY A 161 -10.94 18.99 4.09
C GLY A 161 -12.36 18.48 4.36
N TYR A 162 -13.31 18.77 3.48
CA TYR A 162 -14.66 18.20 3.55
C TYR A 162 -14.63 16.66 3.42
N LEU A 163 -13.89 16.12 2.46
CA LEU A 163 -13.74 14.67 2.26
C LEU A 163 -12.97 14.01 3.41
N SER A 164 -11.93 14.67 3.93
CA SER A 164 -11.15 14.17 5.07
C SER A 164 -12.02 13.98 6.30
N ARG A 165 -12.86 14.95 6.63
CA ARG A 165 -13.83 14.82 7.74
C ARG A 165 -14.83 13.69 7.51
N MET A 166 -15.26 13.47 6.25
CA MET A 166 -16.20 12.40 5.90
C MET A 166 -15.60 11.00 6.02
N PHE A 167 -14.31 10.85 5.76
CA PHE A 167 -13.60 9.57 5.70
C PHE A 167 -12.52 9.42 6.78
N ASN A 168 -12.61 10.19 7.87
CA ASN A 168 -11.73 10.11 9.05
C ASN A 168 -10.22 10.21 8.71
N GLY A 169 -9.87 11.05 7.73
CA GLY A 169 -8.48 11.27 7.32
C GLY A 169 -7.86 10.13 6.50
N ASP A 170 -8.61 9.10 6.12
CA ASP A 170 -8.08 7.96 5.35
C ASP A 170 -7.64 8.38 3.94
N PRO A 171 -6.34 8.34 3.61
CA PRO A 171 -5.83 8.89 2.35
C PRO A 171 -6.34 8.14 1.10
N ILE A 172 -6.59 6.83 1.19
CA ILE A 172 -7.12 6.04 0.07
C ILE A 172 -8.57 6.46 -0.21
N LYS A 173 -9.41 6.53 0.83
CA LYS A 173 -10.81 6.93 0.69
C LYS A 173 -10.95 8.36 0.19
N ILE A 174 -10.11 9.29 0.68
CA ILE A 174 -10.11 10.69 0.24
C ILE A 174 -9.73 10.78 -1.24
N ALA A 175 -8.66 10.09 -1.67
CA ALA A 175 -8.27 10.06 -3.08
C ALA A 175 -9.38 9.49 -3.97
N CYS A 176 -9.95 8.36 -3.59
CA CYS A 176 -11.09 7.77 -4.31
C CYS A 176 -12.29 8.72 -4.37
N ALA A 177 -12.61 9.40 -3.26
CA ALA A 177 -13.75 10.31 -3.19
C ALA A 177 -13.53 11.58 -4.01
N TYR A 178 -12.30 12.06 -4.09
CA TYR A 178 -11.93 13.19 -4.94
C TYR A 178 -12.13 12.86 -6.41
N HIS A 179 -11.66 11.68 -6.84
CA HIS A 179 -11.71 11.22 -8.23
C HIS A 179 -13.10 10.74 -8.66
N ALA A 180 -13.71 9.85 -7.87
CA ALA A 180 -14.95 9.15 -8.24
C ALA A 180 -16.20 9.68 -7.54
N GLY A 181 -16.04 10.62 -6.61
CA GLY A 181 -17.11 11.15 -5.76
C GLY A 181 -17.37 10.33 -4.48
N PRO A 182 -17.75 11.01 -3.40
CA PRO A 182 -17.87 10.40 -2.08
C PRO A 182 -18.99 9.33 -1.97
N ASN A 183 -20.05 9.44 -2.76
CA ASN A 183 -21.14 8.46 -2.74
C ASN A 183 -20.69 7.10 -3.28
N ASN A 184 -19.87 7.09 -4.33
CA ASN A 184 -19.29 5.84 -4.85
C ASN A 184 -18.40 5.15 -3.80
N VAL A 185 -17.58 5.92 -3.09
CA VAL A 185 -16.71 5.36 -2.04
C VAL A 185 -17.53 4.75 -0.90
N LYS A 186 -18.62 5.41 -0.47
CA LYS A 186 -19.55 4.84 0.53
C LYS A 186 -20.16 3.52 0.06
N LEU A 187 -20.57 3.45 -1.21
CA LEU A 187 -21.09 2.21 -1.80
C LEU A 187 -20.01 1.12 -1.89
N TRP A 188 -18.79 1.49 -2.20
CA TRP A 188 -17.67 0.52 -2.24
C TRP A 188 -17.36 -0.05 -0.87
N ILE A 189 -17.26 0.81 0.16
CA ILE A 189 -17.07 0.37 1.55
C ILE A 189 -18.19 -0.61 1.94
N MET A 190 -19.45 -0.27 1.68
CA MET A 190 -20.59 -1.11 2.04
C MET A 190 -20.59 -2.47 1.33
N ASN A 191 -20.20 -2.52 0.05
CA ASN A 191 -20.39 -3.69 -0.79
C ASN A 191 -19.14 -4.57 -0.97
N TYR A 192 -17.95 -4.03 -0.76
CA TYR A 192 -16.71 -4.71 -1.11
C TYR A 192 -15.71 -4.87 0.04
N THR A 193 -15.98 -4.28 1.21
CA THR A 193 -15.12 -4.46 2.38
C THR A 193 -15.71 -5.43 3.39
N ALA A 194 -14.86 -6.21 4.04
CA ALA A 194 -15.31 -7.23 4.99
C ALA A 194 -15.82 -6.64 6.31
N ASP A 195 -15.29 -5.49 6.71
CA ASP A 195 -15.60 -4.81 7.98
C ASP A 195 -16.59 -3.64 7.82
N GLY A 196 -16.99 -3.31 6.58
CA GLY A 196 -17.84 -2.15 6.29
C GLY A 196 -17.19 -0.79 6.61
N GLN A 197 -15.89 -0.75 6.82
CA GLN A 197 -15.15 0.46 7.23
C GLN A 197 -13.84 0.67 6.48
N THR A 198 -13.01 -0.33 6.36
CA THR A 198 -11.67 -0.24 5.76
C THR A 198 -11.77 -0.45 4.26
N LEU A 199 -11.18 0.45 3.47
CA LEU A 199 -11.09 0.29 2.01
C LEU A 199 -9.62 0.25 1.61
N THR A 200 -9.14 -0.91 1.22
CA THR A 200 -7.79 -1.09 0.67
C THR A 200 -7.78 -0.84 -0.84
N LEU A 201 -6.60 -0.63 -1.42
CA LEU A 201 -6.48 -0.45 -2.88
C LEU A 201 -7.06 -1.63 -3.66
N ASP A 202 -6.86 -2.86 -3.18
CA ASP A 202 -7.31 -4.07 -3.88
C ASP A 202 -8.84 -4.26 -3.84
N GLU A 203 -9.51 -3.65 -2.86
CA GLU A 203 -10.98 -3.68 -2.71
C GLU A 203 -11.70 -2.62 -3.54
N ILE A 204 -10.97 -1.69 -4.17
CA ILE A 204 -11.57 -0.69 -5.06
C ILE A 204 -12.03 -1.38 -6.36
N PRO A 205 -13.35 -1.39 -6.68
CA PRO A 205 -13.89 -2.19 -7.77
C PRO A 205 -13.59 -1.60 -9.16
N LYS A 206 -13.21 -0.31 -9.24
CA LYS A 206 -12.89 0.39 -10.48
C LYS A 206 -11.39 0.55 -10.66
N ASP A 207 -10.84 0.03 -11.75
CA ASP A 207 -9.42 0.04 -12.03
C ASP A 207 -8.84 1.46 -12.17
N ASP A 208 -9.57 2.39 -12.79
CA ASP A 208 -9.18 3.80 -12.91
C ASP A 208 -9.03 4.47 -11.55
N SER A 209 -9.98 4.25 -10.66
CA SER A 209 -9.98 4.82 -9.31
C SER A 209 -8.93 4.16 -8.42
N ARG A 210 -8.71 2.86 -8.56
CA ARG A 210 -7.63 2.12 -7.89
C ARG A 210 -6.27 2.67 -8.32
N TYR A 211 -6.07 2.82 -9.61
CA TYR A 211 -4.83 3.39 -10.16
C TYR A 211 -4.61 4.83 -9.70
N TYR A 212 -5.67 5.66 -9.74
CA TYR A 212 -5.62 7.03 -9.26
C TYR A 212 -5.21 7.11 -7.79
N ALA A 213 -5.93 6.41 -6.91
CA ALA A 213 -5.65 6.41 -5.48
C ALA A 213 -4.24 5.91 -5.16
N GLY A 214 -3.80 4.83 -5.79
CA GLY A 214 -2.45 4.32 -5.63
C GLY A 214 -1.37 5.33 -6.02
N LYS A 215 -1.58 6.10 -7.10
CA LYS A 215 -0.66 7.17 -7.53
C LYS A 215 -0.64 8.34 -6.55
N VAL A 216 -1.80 8.75 -6.04
CA VAL A 216 -1.89 9.85 -5.06
C VAL A 216 -1.20 9.46 -3.75
N VAL A 217 -1.50 8.28 -3.19
CA VAL A 217 -0.89 7.83 -1.92
C VAL A 217 0.62 7.69 -2.05
N ASN A 218 1.11 7.10 -3.16
CA ASN A 218 2.54 7.00 -3.39
C ASN A 218 3.22 8.39 -3.52
N ALA A 219 2.57 9.35 -4.20
CA ALA A 219 3.05 10.73 -4.28
C ALA A 219 3.05 11.42 -2.92
N TYR A 220 2.00 11.21 -2.15
CA TYR A 220 1.89 11.75 -0.79
C TYR A 220 3.08 11.32 0.07
N ASP A 221 3.42 10.02 0.07
CA ASP A 221 4.56 9.50 0.83
C ASP A 221 5.89 10.15 0.40
N ILE A 222 6.10 10.35 -0.90
CA ILE A 222 7.31 11.00 -1.43
C ILE A 222 7.36 12.47 -1.03
N TYR A 223 6.26 13.22 -1.20
CA TYR A 223 6.20 14.63 -0.81
C TYR A 223 6.34 14.80 0.70
N TYR A 224 5.75 13.92 1.49
CA TYR A 224 5.88 13.90 2.94
C TYR A 224 7.36 13.77 3.35
N GLN A 225 8.07 12.78 2.82
CA GLN A 225 9.45 12.50 3.18
C GLN A 225 10.44 13.59 2.73
N HIS A 226 10.23 14.15 1.53
CA HIS A 226 11.24 15.01 0.89
C HIS A 226 10.97 16.51 1.03
N TYR A 227 9.72 16.92 1.16
CA TYR A 227 9.35 18.34 1.10
C TYR A 227 8.64 18.86 2.34
N TYR A 228 7.98 17.98 3.09
CA TYR A 228 7.14 18.34 4.24
C TYR A 228 7.32 17.39 5.43
N PRO A 229 8.55 17.01 5.84
CA PRO A 229 8.75 15.99 6.89
C PRO A 229 8.26 16.44 8.27
N ASP A 230 8.22 17.76 8.52
CA ASP A 230 7.87 18.37 9.80
C ASP A 230 6.50 19.07 9.78
N ALA A 231 5.73 18.99 8.70
CA ALA A 231 4.41 19.59 8.63
C ALA A 231 3.42 18.72 9.43
N SER A 232 2.81 19.30 10.44
CA SER A 232 1.78 18.68 11.31
C SER A 232 0.38 19.12 10.93
#